data_4b681d18b4810756003c81d23e99a6ee
#
_entry.id   4b681d18b4810756003c81d23e99a6ee
#
_cell.length_a   1.000
_cell.length_b   1.000
_cell.length_c   1.000
_cell.angle_alpha   90.00
_cell.angle_beta   90.00
_cell.angle_gamma   90.00
#
_symmetry.space_group_name_H-M   'P 1'
#
loop_
_entity.id
_entity.type
_entity.pdbx_description
1 polymer ?
#
loop_
_entity_poly.entity_id
_entity_poly.type
_entity_poly.pdbx_seq_one_letter_code
_entity_poly.pdbx_strand_id
1 'polypeptide(L)'
;MSTSDWGDWLPEAVADASPDGVAIWYLGCNGFVLKGAEGTTIFIDPYVGLGNPPRTVRMIPVPFAPEDVREADAILATHEHTDHVDGPSQAPILESTDAVMYGPDDSLAVALEEEGWTEEWAVGEDQFAEVTEGDTVEIGEFTVRVEPAHDPDATHPVSYVIEHDAGTFFHGGDSKPADEFERIGEEYDIDLGVLAFGAVGRIPDKETGEPQRTRWYSDENQIIEAAEDLRFDRLLPSHWDMWRGMTSDPKVLSHHAKSFEYPRELELVEIGDRVDL
;
A
#
# COMPACT_ATOMS: atom_id res chain seq x y z
N MET A 1 8.99 19.65 0.48
CA MET A 1 8.61 19.10 1.78
C MET A 1 7.09 19.11 1.87
N SER A 2 6.47 17.96 1.95
CA SER A 2 5.03 17.85 2.19
C SER A 2 4.78 18.19 3.65
N THR A 3 3.93 19.16 3.92
CA THR A 3 3.54 19.49 5.29
C THR A 3 2.31 18.65 5.66
N SER A 4 2.35 18.00 6.81
CA SER A 4 1.21 17.26 7.34
C SER A 4 0.03 18.16 7.65
N ASP A 5 -1.19 17.71 7.35
CA ASP A 5 -2.43 18.36 7.79
C ASP A 5 -2.70 18.10 9.29
N TRP A 6 -2.05 17.09 9.90
CA TRP A 6 -2.28 16.64 11.27
C TRP A 6 -1.07 16.83 12.21
N GLY A 7 0.02 17.44 11.72
CA GLY A 7 1.28 17.56 12.47
C GLY A 7 1.94 16.19 12.63
N ASP A 8 2.47 15.92 13.82
CA ASP A 8 3.21 14.72 14.18
C ASP A 8 2.36 13.63 14.87
N TRP A 9 1.03 13.81 14.90
CA TRP A 9 0.12 12.91 15.62
C TRP A 9 0.26 11.45 15.19
N LEU A 10 0.27 11.16 13.87
CA LEU A 10 0.32 9.78 13.40
C LEU A 10 1.68 9.12 13.63
N PRO A 11 2.83 9.76 13.30
CA PRO A 11 4.14 9.23 13.67
C PRO A 11 4.29 8.98 15.18
N GLU A 12 3.76 9.87 16.04
CA GLU A 12 3.76 9.65 17.49
C GLU A 12 2.88 8.46 17.88
N ALA A 13 1.67 8.34 17.30
CA ALA A 13 0.77 7.24 17.60
C ALA A 13 1.37 5.87 17.22
N VAL A 14 2.10 5.80 16.09
CA VAL A 14 2.83 4.60 15.67
C VAL A 14 3.99 4.33 16.62
N ALA A 15 4.84 5.32 16.91
CA ALA A 15 6.01 5.15 17.76
C ALA A 15 5.63 4.72 19.20
N ASP A 16 4.59 5.31 19.78
CA ASP A 16 4.14 5.03 21.14
C ASP A 16 3.33 3.72 21.27
N ALA A 17 2.91 3.12 20.15
CA ALA A 17 2.12 1.90 20.18
C ALA A 17 2.93 0.69 20.68
N SER A 18 2.27 -0.14 21.47
CA SER A 18 2.78 -1.44 21.94
C SER A 18 1.65 -2.46 21.80
N PRO A 19 1.41 -2.98 20.58
CA PRO A 19 0.33 -3.94 20.34
C PRO A 19 0.65 -5.30 20.98
N ASP A 20 -0.38 -6.07 21.31
CA ASP A 20 -0.21 -7.46 21.75
C ASP A 20 0.04 -8.43 20.57
N GLY A 21 -0.23 -7.99 19.33
CA GLY A 21 -0.01 -8.66 18.05
C GLY A 21 0.51 -7.66 17.03
N VAL A 22 -0.23 -7.43 15.96
CA VAL A 22 0.13 -6.45 14.93
C VAL A 22 -0.89 -5.32 14.88
N ALA A 23 -0.41 -4.09 14.98
CA ALA A 23 -1.21 -2.89 14.73
C ALA A 23 -0.95 -2.39 13.30
N ILE A 24 -2.01 -2.04 12.58
CA ILE A 24 -1.96 -1.63 11.18
C ILE A 24 -2.71 -0.30 11.05
N TRP A 25 -2.03 0.75 10.56
CA TRP A 25 -2.67 2.05 10.27
C TRP A 25 -2.78 2.25 8.77
N TYR A 26 -3.94 2.76 8.33
CA TYR A 26 -4.15 3.20 6.96
C TYR A 26 -3.66 4.64 6.77
N LEU A 27 -2.76 4.84 5.81
CA LEU A 27 -2.12 6.14 5.54
C LEU A 27 -2.84 6.93 4.42
N GLY A 28 -3.86 6.34 3.80
CA GLY A 28 -4.47 6.84 2.58
C GLY A 28 -3.74 6.37 1.32
N CYS A 29 -4.31 6.60 0.16
CA CYS A 29 -3.85 6.00 -1.09
C CYS A 29 -3.90 4.47 -0.99
N ASN A 30 -2.76 3.81 -1.18
CA ASN A 30 -2.56 2.40 -0.88
C ASN A 30 -1.53 2.19 0.23
N GLY A 31 -1.28 3.24 1.02
CA GLY A 31 -0.25 3.26 2.05
C GLY A 31 -0.71 2.67 3.38
N PHE A 32 0.17 1.87 3.99
CA PHE A 32 -0.04 1.29 5.33
C PHE A 32 1.24 1.34 6.15
N VAL A 33 1.09 1.30 7.48
CA VAL A 33 2.19 1.01 8.40
C VAL A 33 1.77 -0.09 9.36
N LEU A 34 2.61 -1.10 9.50
CA LEU A 34 2.44 -2.24 10.40
C LEU A 34 3.44 -2.10 11.54
N LYS A 35 3.01 -2.36 12.78
CA LYS A 35 3.89 -2.45 13.92
C LYS A 35 3.60 -3.73 14.71
N GLY A 36 4.62 -4.56 14.88
CA GLY A 36 4.55 -5.79 15.63
C GLY A 36 4.75 -5.60 17.14
N ALA A 37 4.52 -6.67 17.88
CA ALA A 37 4.62 -6.70 19.34
C ALA A 37 6.06 -6.47 19.86
N GLU A 38 7.07 -6.86 19.08
CA GLU A 38 8.50 -6.66 19.41
C GLU A 38 9.01 -5.28 18.94
N GLY A 39 8.16 -4.49 18.25
CA GLY A 39 8.42 -3.12 17.83
C GLY A 39 8.86 -2.98 16.37
N THR A 40 8.98 -4.07 15.62
CA THR A 40 9.29 -4.01 14.19
C THR A 40 8.24 -3.19 13.45
N THR A 41 8.67 -2.20 12.67
CA THR A 41 7.79 -1.25 11.96
C THR A 41 8.05 -1.31 10.46
N ILE A 42 7.01 -1.67 9.69
CA ILE A 42 7.07 -1.83 8.23
C ILE A 42 6.09 -0.84 7.59
N PHE A 43 6.58 -0.01 6.68
CA PHE A 43 5.75 0.81 5.80
C PHE A 43 5.52 0.09 4.47
N ILE A 44 4.33 0.20 3.90
CA ILE A 44 4.00 -0.32 2.57
C ILE A 44 3.43 0.84 1.76
N ASP A 45 4.01 1.12 0.60
CA ASP A 45 3.60 2.18 -0.35
C ASP A 45 3.26 3.54 0.33
N PRO A 46 4.06 4.06 1.28
CA PRO A 46 3.73 5.30 1.96
C PRO A 46 3.83 6.49 0.99
N TYR A 47 2.69 7.12 0.68
CA TYR A 47 2.61 8.25 -0.24
C TYR A 47 1.92 9.45 0.38
N VAL A 48 2.62 10.58 0.44
CA VAL A 48 2.12 11.87 0.94
C VAL A 48 2.13 12.97 -0.12
N GLY A 49 2.42 12.62 -1.37
CA GLY A 49 2.44 13.54 -2.50
C GLY A 49 1.06 14.11 -2.83
N LEU A 50 1.03 15.23 -3.55
CA LEU A 50 -0.19 15.96 -3.91
C LEU A 50 -0.73 15.58 -5.30
N GLY A 51 -0.11 14.60 -5.96
CA GLY A 51 -0.38 14.20 -7.32
C GLY A 51 0.33 15.05 -8.37
N ASN A 52 -0.10 14.94 -9.62
CA ASN A 52 0.44 15.65 -10.77
C ASN A 52 -0.67 16.50 -11.44
N PRO A 53 -0.96 17.70 -10.93
CA PRO A 53 -1.99 18.57 -11.49
C PRO A 53 -1.68 18.98 -12.95
N PRO A 54 -2.68 19.12 -13.82
CA PRO A 54 -4.12 19.06 -13.53
C PRO A 54 -4.72 17.65 -13.57
N ARG A 55 -3.94 16.61 -13.91
CA ARG A 55 -4.43 15.25 -14.11
C ARG A 55 -4.84 14.58 -12.81
N THR A 56 -3.93 14.49 -11.86
CA THR A 56 -4.19 13.97 -10.52
C THR A 56 -4.03 15.06 -9.49
N VAL A 57 -4.98 15.14 -8.56
CA VAL A 57 -4.95 16.08 -7.43
C VAL A 57 -5.44 15.34 -6.21
N ARG A 58 -4.59 15.25 -5.18
CA ARG A 58 -4.93 14.64 -3.90
C ARG A 58 -6.13 15.36 -3.26
N MET A 59 -7.10 14.60 -2.77
CA MET A 59 -8.32 15.12 -2.14
C MET A 59 -8.45 14.73 -0.66
N ILE A 60 -7.60 13.84 -0.21
CA ILE A 60 -7.55 13.34 1.17
C ILE A 60 -6.42 14.04 1.94
N PRO A 61 -6.48 14.12 3.27
CA PRO A 61 -5.42 14.73 4.08
C PRO A 61 -4.05 14.11 3.83
N VAL A 62 -2.99 14.89 4.08
CA VAL A 62 -1.62 14.40 4.23
C VAL A 62 -1.44 14.04 5.70
N PRO A 63 -1.41 12.75 6.09
CA PRO A 63 -1.53 12.35 7.49
C PRO A 63 -0.26 12.57 8.31
N PHE A 64 0.91 12.62 7.67
CA PHE A 64 2.19 12.83 8.34
C PHE A 64 3.19 13.52 7.40
N ALA A 65 4.19 14.17 7.97
CA ALA A 65 5.38 14.56 7.23
C ALA A 65 6.43 13.43 7.35
N PRO A 66 7.06 12.98 6.25
CA PRO A 66 8.00 11.86 6.28
C PRO A 66 9.18 12.08 7.25
N GLU A 67 9.57 13.33 7.43
CA GLU A 67 10.64 13.72 8.36
C GLU A 67 10.28 13.54 9.84
N ASP A 68 8.99 13.38 10.17
CA ASP A 68 8.50 13.15 11.53
C ASP A 68 8.45 11.65 11.88
N VAL A 69 8.68 10.75 10.92
CA VAL A 69 8.77 9.31 11.18
C VAL A 69 9.98 9.02 12.06
N ARG A 70 9.75 8.31 13.17
CA ARG A 70 10.76 8.10 14.23
C ARG A 70 11.39 6.71 14.17
N GLU A 71 10.69 5.76 13.59
CA GLU A 71 11.14 4.37 13.47
C GLU A 71 10.56 3.73 12.22
N ALA A 72 11.39 3.00 11.51
CA ALA A 72 11.05 2.10 10.43
C ALA A 72 12.18 1.08 10.28
N ASP A 73 11.82 -0.17 10.07
CA ASP A 73 12.74 -1.26 9.77
C ASP A 73 12.74 -1.56 8.26
N ALA A 74 11.59 -1.34 7.61
CA ALA A 74 11.46 -1.55 6.17
C ALA A 74 10.42 -0.61 5.53
N ILE A 75 10.63 -0.35 4.23
CA ILE A 75 9.61 0.13 3.30
C ILE A 75 9.45 -0.94 2.21
N LEU A 76 8.21 -1.39 1.99
CA LEU A 76 7.86 -2.30 0.91
C LEU A 76 7.20 -1.51 -0.21
N ALA A 77 7.74 -1.59 -1.44
CA ALA A 77 7.14 -1.00 -2.64
C ALA A 77 6.52 -2.11 -3.49
N THR A 78 5.26 -1.94 -3.89
CA THR A 78 4.56 -2.95 -4.71
C THR A 78 4.86 -2.83 -6.19
N HIS A 79 5.04 -1.62 -6.71
CA HIS A 79 5.33 -1.34 -8.11
C HIS A 79 5.80 0.13 -8.31
N GLU A 80 6.25 0.46 -9.51
CA GLU A 80 6.97 1.68 -9.87
C GLU A 80 6.12 2.96 -10.00
N HIS A 81 4.79 2.90 -9.88
CA HIS A 81 3.96 4.10 -10.03
C HIS A 81 4.26 5.15 -8.95
N THR A 82 4.16 6.43 -9.33
CA THR A 82 4.54 7.58 -8.47
C THR A 82 3.82 7.62 -7.12
N ASP A 83 2.62 7.08 -7.02
CA ASP A 83 1.87 7.02 -5.75
C ASP A 83 2.19 5.77 -4.92
N HIS A 84 3.19 4.99 -5.33
CA HIS A 84 3.79 3.86 -4.61
C HIS A 84 5.30 4.03 -4.42
N VAL A 85 6.00 4.69 -5.36
CA VAL A 85 7.42 5.06 -5.25
C VAL A 85 7.54 6.56 -5.50
N ASP A 86 7.89 7.34 -4.47
CA ASP A 86 7.97 8.81 -4.50
C ASP A 86 9.03 9.30 -3.51
N GLY A 87 10.12 9.86 -4.00
CA GLY A 87 11.24 10.31 -3.19
C GLY A 87 10.84 11.24 -2.05
N PRO A 88 10.06 12.32 -2.30
CA PRO A 88 9.60 13.20 -1.23
C PRO A 88 8.78 12.53 -0.13
N SER A 89 8.16 11.37 -0.40
CA SER A 89 7.35 10.61 0.56
C SER A 89 8.14 9.57 1.33
N GLN A 90 9.21 9.02 0.76
CA GLN A 90 9.87 7.82 1.27
C GLN A 90 11.33 8.05 1.63
N ALA A 91 12.08 8.81 0.83
CA ALA A 91 13.50 9.03 1.08
C ALA A 91 13.80 9.68 2.45
N PRO A 92 13.00 10.64 2.98
CA PRO A 92 13.23 11.17 4.33
C PRO A 92 13.03 10.12 5.44
N ILE A 93 12.20 9.09 5.22
CA ILE A 93 12.05 7.98 6.15
C ILE A 93 13.35 7.17 6.18
N LEU A 94 13.89 6.81 5.00
CA LEU A 94 15.16 6.10 4.89
C LEU A 94 16.32 6.93 5.45
N GLU A 95 16.35 8.24 5.19
CA GLU A 95 17.41 9.15 5.70
C GLU A 95 17.42 9.23 7.23
N SER A 96 16.25 9.16 7.88
CA SER A 96 16.11 9.32 9.33
C SER A 96 16.14 8.01 10.11
N THR A 97 16.08 6.87 9.42
CA THR A 97 16.06 5.53 10.04
C THR A 97 17.09 4.60 9.38
N ASP A 98 17.27 3.41 9.96
CA ASP A 98 18.09 2.35 9.36
C ASP A 98 17.25 1.42 8.46
N ALA A 99 16.06 1.86 8.00
CA ALA A 99 15.15 1.06 7.20
C ALA A 99 15.76 0.68 5.84
N VAL A 100 15.36 -0.49 5.34
CA VAL A 100 15.68 -0.96 4.00
C VAL A 100 14.41 -0.90 3.14
N MET A 101 14.52 -0.33 1.95
CA MET A 101 13.46 -0.37 0.94
C MET A 101 13.57 -1.66 0.14
N TYR A 102 12.52 -2.47 0.16
CA TYR A 102 12.35 -3.66 -0.66
C TYR A 102 11.33 -3.38 -1.76
N GLY A 103 11.68 -3.75 -2.98
CA GLY A 103 10.77 -3.58 -4.13
C GLY A 103 11.29 -4.30 -5.37
N PRO A 104 10.44 -4.48 -6.40
CA PRO A 104 10.89 -5.00 -7.68
C PRO A 104 11.90 -4.05 -8.35
N ASP A 105 12.65 -4.59 -9.30
CA ASP A 105 13.74 -3.88 -9.99
C ASP A 105 13.31 -2.53 -10.60
N ASP A 106 12.12 -2.46 -11.19
CA ASP A 106 11.57 -1.20 -11.75
C ASP A 106 11.29 -0.15 -10.66
N SER A 107 10.79 -0.56 -9.49
CA SER A 107 10.58 0.34 -8.35
C SER A 107 11.90 0.91 -7.84
N LEU A 108 12.92 0.06 -7.73
CA LEU A 108 14.26 0.50 -7.34
C LEU A 108 14.93 1.36 -8.42
N ALA A 109 14.68 1.09 -9.70
CA ALA A 109 15.16 1.93 -10.80
C ALA A 109 14.58 3.35 -10.74
N VAL A 110 13.29 3.50 -10.38
CA VAL A 110 12.70 4.84 -10.13
C VAL A 110 13.45 5.55 -9.00
N ALA A 111 13.65 4.89 -7.87
CA ALA A 111 14.31 5.49 -6.72
C ALA A 111 15.79 5.85 -6.99
N LEU A 112 16.55 4.94 -7.60
CA LEU A 112 18.00 5.07 -7.75
C LEU A 112 18.40 5.81 -9.02
N GLU A 113 17.73 5.55 -10.16
CA GLU A 113 18.14 6.04 -11.47
C GLU A 113 17.33 7.23 -11.97
N GLU A 114 15.99 7.25 -11.76
CA GLU A 114 15.15 8.32 -12.26
C GLU A 114 15.06 9.50 -11.27
N GLU A 115 14.89 9.23 -9.97
CA GLU A 115 14.77 10.26 -8.94
C GLU A 115 16.08 10.49 -8.17
N GLY A 116 17.04 9.55 -8.23
CA GLY A 116 18.37 9.71 -7.66
C GLY A 116 18.36 9.91 -6.14
N TRP A 117 17.67 9.06 -5.39
CA TRP A 117 17.50 9.26 -3.93
C TRP A 117 18.81 9.26 -3.16
N THR A 118 19.83 8.53 -3.63
CA THR A 118 21.15 8.54 -3.00
C THR A 118 21.94 9.85 -3.23
N GLU A 119 21.54 10.67 -4.20
CA GLU A 119 22.16 11.95 -4.52
C GLU A 119 21.39 13.13 -3.91
N GLU A 120 20.04 13.04 -3.88
CA GLU A 120 19.15 14.12 -3.43
C GLU A 120 18.92 14.07 -1.92
N TRP A 121 18.97 12.88 -1.31
CA TRP A 121 18.85 12.63 0.13
C TRP A 121 20.06 11.86 0.64
N ALA A 122 20.30 11.84 1.95
CA ALA A 122 21.43 11.10 2.55
C ALA A 122 21.08 9.60 2.74
N VAL A 123 20.56 8.97 1.69
CA VAL A 123 20.19 7.54 1.67
C VAL A 123 21.33 6.71 1.10
N GLY A 124 21.71 5.62 1.79
CA GLY A 124 22.76 4.70 1.32
C GLY A 124 22.28 3.71 0.27
N GLU A 125 23.14 3.31 -0.68
CA GLU A 125 22.80 2.23 -1.63
C GLU A 125 22.49 0.90 -0.93
N ASP A 126 23.00 0.67 0.28
CA ASP A 126 22.77 -0.51 1.09
C ASP A 126 21.38 -0.51 1.77
N GLN A 127 20.63 0.58 1.66
CA GLN A 127 19.22 0.65 2.09
C GLN A 127 18.24 0.23 0.98
N PHE A 128 18.69 -0.36 -0.11
CA PHE A 128 17.83 -0.86 -1.18
C PHE A 128 18.08 -2.35 -1.42
N ALA A 129 17.00 -3.12 -1.48
CA ALA A 129 17.05 -4.55 -1.73
C ALA A 129 15.98 -4.95 -2.77
N GLU A 130 16.44 -5.48 -3.90
CA GLU A 130 15.54 -6.02 -4.91
C GLU A 130 14.85 -7.28 -4.41
N VAL A 131 13.55 -7.37 -4.69
CA VAL A 131 12.74 -8.56 -4.46
C VAL A 131 11.95 -8.91 -5.72
N THR A 132 11.69 -10.20 -5.89
CA THR A 132 10.92 -10.73 -7.01
C THR A 132 9.96 -11.82 -6.51
N GLU A 133 8.96 -12.14 -7.32
CA GLU A 133 8.00 -13.22 -7.03
C GLU A 133 8.69 -14.50 -6.56
N GLY A 134 8.21 -15.05 -5.45
CA GLY A 134 8.73 -16.26 -4.80
C GLY A 134 9.81 -16.00 -3.74
N ASP A 135 10.28 -14.77 -3.60
CA ASP A 135 11.23 -14.42 -2.54
C ASP A 135 10.56 -14.39 -1.16
N THR A 136 11.39 -14.61 -0.14
CA THR A 136 11.02 -14.49 1.26
C THR A 136 12.03 -13.64 1.99
N VAL A 137 11.55 -12.64 2.72
CA VAL A 137 12.39 -11.72 3.51
C VAL A 137 11.95 -11.77 4.96
N GLU A 138 12.91 -11.92 5.88
CA GLU A 138 12.68 -11.80 7.32
C GLU A 138 12.94 -10.36 7.76
N ILE A 139 11.93 -9.70 8.35
CA ILE A 139 12.02 -8.33 8.85
C ILE A 139 11.57 -8.34 10.31
N GLY A 140 12.53 -8.35 11.22
CA GLY A 140 12.23 -8.49 12.66
C GLY A 140 11.41 -9.74 12.95
N GLU A 141 10.20 -9.55 13.44
CA GLU A 141 9.25 -10.61 13.80
C GLU A 141 8.31 -11.03 12.64
N PHE A 142 8.46 -10.39 11.45
CA PHE A 142 7.64 -10.68 10.29
C PHE A 142 8.36 -11.52 9.25
N THR A 143 7.66 -12.49 8.66
CA THR A 143 8.07 -13.15 7.43
C THR A 143 7.28 -12.56 6.27
N VAL A 144 7.97 -11.90 5.35
CA VAL A 144 7.38 -11.27 4.15
C VAL A 144 7.60 -12.16 2.95
N ARG A 145 6.50 -12.61 2.32
CA ARG A 145 6.51 -13.40 1.09
C ARG A 145 6.11 -12.52 -0.07
N VAL A 146 6.89 -12.59 -1.14
CA VAL A 146 6.64 -11.82 -2.37
C VAL A 146 5.85 -12.69 -3.33
N GLU A 147 4.63 -12.27 -3.61
CA GLU A 147 3.69 -12.97 -4.47
C GLU A 147 3.39 -12.16 -5.74
N PRO A 148 2.92 -12.80 -6.83
CA PRO A 148 2.56 -12.09 -8.03
C PRO A 148 1.40 -11.11 -7.79
N ALA A 149 1.41 -10.01 -8.56
CA ALA A 149 0.32 -9.07 -8.65
C ALA A 149 -0.03 -8.81 -10.12
N HIS A 150 -1.22 -8.28 -10.39
CA HIS A 150 -1.68 -7.95 -11.72
C HIS A 150 -2.15 -6.50 -11.81
N ASP A 151 -1.23 -5.58 -12.02
CA ASP A 151 -1.53 -4.24 -12.50
C ASP A 151 -1.14 -4.13 -13.98
N PRO A 152 -2.12 -3.98 -14.89
CA PRO A 152 -1.84 -3.96 -16.33
C PRO A 152 -0.97 -2.80 -16.80
N ASP A 153 -0.85 -1.74 -15.98
CA ASP A 153 -0.11 -0.52 -16.29
C ASP A 153 1.29 -0.51 -15.64
N ALA A 154 1.60 -1.48 -14.75
CA ALA A 154 2.90 -1.66 -14.11
C ALA A 154 3.76 -2.71 -14.84
N THR A 155 5.07 -2.67 -14.63
CA THR A 155 6.05 -3.55 -15.34
C THR A 155 6.21 -4.88 -14.63
N HIS A 156 6.65 -4.89 -13.36
CA HIS A 156 6.81 -6.10 -12.53
C HIS A 156 6.14 -5.91 -11.16
N PRO A 157 4.80 -5.76 -11.12
CA PRO A 157 4.12 -5.54 -9.86
C PRO A 157 4.16 -6.79 -8.98
N VAL A 158 4.31 -6.58 -7.67
CA VAL A 158 4.25 -7.65 -6.67
C VAL A 158 3.18 -7.35 -5.62
N SER A 159 2.71 -8.40 -4.97
CA SER A 159 1.93 -8.35 -3.74
C SER A 159 2.74 -8.93 -2.58
N TYR A 160 2.33 -8.65 -1.37
CA TYR A 160 3.01 -9.12 -0.17
C TYR A 160 2.05 -9.90 0.73
N VAL A 161 2.46 -11.12 1.12
CA VAL A 161 1.87 -11.86 2.23
C VAL A 161 2.81 -11.66 3.42
N ILE A 162 2.32 -11.05 4.50
CA ILE A 162 3.09 -10.72 5.68
C ILE A 162 2.57 -11.55 6.83
N GLU A 163 3.36 -12.55 7.22
CA GLU A 163 3.03 -13.51 8.27
C GLU A 163 3.61 -13.06 9.61
N HIS A 164 2.81 -13.17 10.66
CA HIS A 164 3.16 -12.95 12.05
C HIS A 164 2.42 -13.96 12.93
N ASP A 165 2.89 -14.25 14.14
CA ASP A 165 2.21 -15.18 15.07
C ASP A 165 0.77 -14.78 15.41
N ALA A 166 0.42 -13.49 15.29
CA ALA A 166 -0.93 -12.97 15.54
C ALA A 166 -1.89 -13.12 14.36
N GLY A 167 -1.39 -13.31 13.14
CA GLY A 167 -2.18 -13.44 11.93
C GLY A 167 -1.41 -13.07 10.67
N THR A 168 -2.07 -13.19 9.52
CA THR A 168 -1.51 -12.94 8.20
C THR A 168 -2.17 -11.74 7.53
N PHE A 169 -1.36 -10.81 7.07
CA PHE A 169 -1.78 -9.63 6.30
C PHE A 169 -1.40 -9.79 4.83
N PHE A 170 -2.33 -9.52 3.91
CA PHE A 170 -2.07 -9.46 2.48
C PHE A 170 -2.20 -8.03 1.96
N HIS A 171 -1.23 -7.59 1.17
CA HIS A 171 -1.27 -6.31 0.48
C HIS A 171 -1.12 -6.50 -1.02
N GLY A 172 -2.19 -6.27 -1.78
CA GLY A 172 -2.25 -6.54 -3.21
C GLY A 172 -1.72 -5.42 -4.11
N GLY A 173 -1.23 -4.30 -3.55
CA GLY A 173 -0.94 -3.13 -4.37
C GLY A 173 -2.17 -2.69 -5.17
N ASP A 174 -1.97 -2.28 -6.41
CA ASP A 174 -3.04 -1.92 -7.35
C ASP A 174 -3.56 -3.09 -8.17
N SER A 175 -3.30 -4.32 -7.69
CA SER A 175 -3.65 -5.55 -8.40
C SER A 175 -5.15 -5.64 -8.69
N LYS A 176 -5.45 -6.07 -9.90
CA LYS A 176 -6.76 -6.59 -10.33
C LYS A 176 -6.79 -8.10 -10.10
N PRO A 177 -7.96 -8.77 -10.24
CA PRO A 177 -8.02 -10.22 -10.15
C PRO A 177 -6.96 -10.88 -11.04
N ALA A 178 -6.24 -11.85 -10.46
CA ALA A 178 -5.19 -12.61 -11.12
C ALA A 178 -5.45 -14.11 -10.98
N ASP A 179 -5.01 -14.90 -11.95
CA ASP A 179 -5.19 -16.37 -11.95
C ASP A 179 -4.47 -17.02 -10.76
N GLU A 180 -3.44 -16.36 -10.20
CA GLU A 180 -2.65 -16.84 -9.07
C GLU A 180 -3.35 -16.68 -7.72
N PHE A 181 -4.40 -15.86 -7.62
CA PHE A 181 -5.07 -15.55 -6.35
C PHE A 181 -5.70 -16.79 -5.70
N GLU A 182 -6.29 -17.70 -6.48
CA GLU A 182 -6.82 -18.98 -5.93
C GLU A 182 -5.71 -19.80 -5.25
N ARG A 183 -4.52 -19.87 -5.86
CA ARG A 183 -3.36 -20.56 -5.29
C ARG A 183 -2.91 -19.90 -3.97
N ILE A 184 -2.80 -18.56 -3.98
CA ILE A 184 -2.39 -17.81 -2.78
C ILE A 184 -3.39 -18.03 -1.65
N GLY A 185 -4.70 -17.93 -1.91
CA GLY A 185 -5.74 -18.22 -0.94
C GLY A 185 -5.83 -19.69 -0.48
N GLU A 186 -5.26 -20.64 -1.25
CA GLU A 186 -5.12 -22.04 -0.82
C GLU A 186 -3.87 -22.29 0.04
N GLU A 187 -2.84 -21.47 -0.16
CA GLU A 187 -1.54 -21.62 0.52
C GLU A 187 -1.50 -20.87 1.87
N TYR A 188 -2.18 -19.71 1.97
CA TYR A 188 -2.13 -18.86 3.16
C TYR A 188 -3.50 -18.68 3.79
N ASP A 189 -3.56 -18.69 5.13
CA ASP A 189 -4.74 -18.30 5.90
C ASP A 189 -4.70 -16.77 6.12
N ILE A 190 -5.36 -15.98 5.26
CA ILE A 190 -5.25 -14.53 5.26
C ILE A 190 -6.35 -13.90 6.14
N ASP A 191 -5.95 -13.34 7.29
CA ASP A 191 -6.85 -12.70 8.25
C ASP A 191 -7.35 -11.33 7.78
N LEU A 192 -6.47 -10.54 7.13
CA LEU A 192 -6.79 -9.22 6.60
C LEU A 192 -6.11 -9.00 5.25
N GLY A 193 -6.90 -8.75 4.21
CA GLY A 193 -6.39 -8.45 2.88
C GLY A 193 -6.76 -7.05 2.41
N VAL A 194 -5.82 -6.38 1.76
CA VAL A 194 -5.97 -5.06 1.14
C VAL A 194 -5.95 -5.20 -0.37
N LEU A 195 -6.96 -4.60 -1.03
CA LEU A 195 -7.06 -4.48 -2.48
C LEU A 195 -7.52 -3.08 -2.87
N ALA A 196 -6.95 -2.54 -3.95
CA ALA A 196 -7.33 -1.26 -4.51
C ALA A 196 -8.72 -1.33 -5.17
N PHE A 197 -9.57 -0.33 -4.88
CA PHE A 197 -10.97 -0.31 -5.28
C PHE A 197 -11.37 0.98 -6.01
N GLY A 198 -12.14 0.83 -7.08
CA GLY A 198 -12.89 1.92 -7.69
C GLY A 198 -12.05 2.86 -8.54
N ALA A 199 -11.93 4.12 -8.12
CA ALA A 199 -11.29 5.21 -8.86
C ALA A 199 -11.82 5.32 -10.30
N VAL A 200 -13.12 5.56 -10.43
CA VAL A 200 -13.82 5.74 -11.72
C VAL A 200 -14.22 7.18 -11.91
N GLY A 201 -13.79 7.80 -13.01
CA GLY A 201 -14.11 9.20 -13.27
C GLY A 201 -13.69 9.68 -14.64
N ARG A 202 -13.53 11.00 -14.75
CA ARG A 202 -13.01 11.65 -15.97
C ARG A 202 -11.82 12.52 -15.60
N ILE A 203 -10.67 12.13 -16.08
CA ILE A 203 -9.41 12.88 -15.87
C ILE A 203 -8.81 13.28 -17.21
N PRO A 204 -7.94 14.31 -17.25
CA PRO A 204 -7.18 14.64 -18.43
C PRO A 204 -6.34 13.46 -18.94
N ASP A 205 -6.46 13.15 -20.20
CA ASP A 205 -5.58 12.17 -20.86
C ASP A 205 -4.13 12.69 -20.87
N LYS A 206 -3.16 11.78 -20.75
CA LYS A 206 -1.73 12.15 -20.63
C LYS A 206 -1.19 12.88 -21.87
N GLU A 207 -1.68 12.53 -23.06
CA GLU A 207 -1.16 13.04 -24.34
C GLU A 207 -1.96 14.24 -24.84
N THR A 208 -3.29 14.14 -24.79
CA THR A 208 -4.17 15.14 -25.40
C THR A 208 -4.65 16.22 -24.44
N GLY A 209 -4.62 15.95 -23.12
CA GLY A 209 -5.19 16.82 -22.08
C GLY A 209 -6.73 16.83 -22.05
N GLU A 210 -7.40 16.12 -22.96
CA GLU A 210 -8.86 16.07 -23.02
C GLU A 210 -9.45 15.14 -21.95
N PRO A 211 -10.63 15.45 -21.37
CA PRO A 211 -11.22 14.61 -20.33
C PRO A 211 -11.60 13.22 -20.86
N GLN A 212 -10.92 12.21 -20.39
CA GLN A 212 -11.14 10.80 -20.73
C GLN A 212 -11.79 10.06 -19.55
N ARG A 213 -12.76 9.16 -19.84
CA ARG A 213 -13.30 8.26 -18.83
C ARG A 213 -12.24 7.22 -18.49
N THR A 214 -11.91 7.14 -17.23
CA THR A 214 -10.86 6.28 -16.71
C THR A 214 -11.40 5.46 -15.55
N ARG A 215 -10.97 4.20 -15.44
CA ARG A 215 -11.11 3.33 -14.30
C ARG A 215 -9.72 2.73 -14.03
N TRP A 216 -9.22 2.94 -12.83
CA TRP A 216 -7.89 2.42 -12.49
C TRP A 216 -7.96 1.08 -11.80
N TYR A 217 -8.78 0.96 -10.75
CA TYR A 217 -8.78 -0.21 -9.88
C TYR A 217 -9.96 -1.14 -10.13
N SER A 218 -10.05 -2.20 -9.33
CA SER A 218 -11.12 -3.18 -9.39
C SER A 218 -12.50 -2.55 -9.20
N ASP A 219 -13.50 -3.02 -9.93
CA ASP A 219 -14.90 -2.69 -9.65
C ASP A 219 -15.46 -3.59 -8.53
N GLU A 220 -16.75 -3.38 -8.20
CA GLU A 220 -17.42 -4.04 -7.08
C GLU A 220 -17.43 -5.57 -7.22
N ASN A 221 -17.52 -6.11 -8.43
CA ASN A 221 -17.49 -7.55 -8.66
C ASN A 221 -16.07 -8.06 -8.60
N GLN A 222 -15.14 -7.39 -9.29
CA GLN A 222 -13.75 -7.79 -9.37
C GLN A 222 -13.08 -7.89 -7.99
N ILE A 223 -13.28 -6.88 -7.13
CA ILE A 223 -12.66 -6.88 -5.81
C ILE A 223 -13.21 -7.98 -4.89
N ILE A 224 -14.51 -8.28 -4.99
CA ILE A 224 -15.12 -9.36 -4.19
C ILE A 224 -14.73 -10.73 -4.75
N GLU A 225 -14.68 -10.92 -6.06
CA GLU A 225 -14.18 -12.15 -6.68
C GLU A 225 -12.70 -12.39 -6.29
N ALA A 226 -11.86 -11.36 -6.34
CA ALA A 226 -10.48 -11.45 -5.88
C ALA A 226 -10.36 -11.81 -4.38
N ALA A 227 -11.20 -11.21 -3.54
CA ALA A 227 -11.21 -11.52 -2.10
C ALA A 227 -11.75 -12.93 -1.80
N GLU A 228 -12.67 -13.47 -2.63
CA GLU A 228 -13.10 -14.89 -2.58
C GLU A 228 -11.99 -15.82 -2.96
N ASP A 229 -11.28 -15.55 -4.08
CA ASP A 229 -10.16 -16.36 -4.55
C ASP A 229 -9.02 -16.39 -3.53
N LEU A 230 -8.70 -15.22 -2.93
CA LEU A 230 -7.70 -15.06 -1.88
C LEU A 230 -8.18 -15.53 -0.50
N ARG A 231 -9.46 -15.88 -0.34
CA ARG A 231 -10.08 -16.38 0.90
C ARG A 231 -9.90 -15.44 2.10
N PHE A 232 -10.01 -14.14 1.89
CA PHE A 232 -9.85 -13.15 2.97
C PHE A 232 -10.90 -13.31 4.06
N ASP A 233 -10.49 -13.42 5.32
CA ASP A 233 -11.42 -13.29 6.43
C ASP A 233 -11.98 -11.87 6.48
N ARG A 234 -11.12 -10.84 6.40
CA ARG A 234 -11.49 -9.42 6.33
C ARG A 234 -10.93 -8.78 5.06
N LEU A 235 -11.76 -8.07 4.30
CA LEU A 235 -11.33 -7.26 3.16
C LEU A 235 -11.31 -5.78 3.56
N LEU A 236 -10.18 -5.13 3.39
CA LEU A 236 -10.00 -3.69 3.51
C LEU A 236 -9.82 -3.08 2.10
N PRO A 237 -10.85 -2.45 1.54
CA PRO A 237 -10.73 -1.75 0.26
C PRO A 237 -9.95 -0.45 0.44
N SER A 238 -8.90 -0.25 -0.34
CA SER A 238 -8.05 0.94 -0.33
C SER A 238 -8.20 1.78 -1.60
N HIS A 239 -7.55 2.91 -1.68
CA HIS A 239 -7.34 3.73 -2.88
C HIS A 239 -8.61 4.32 -3.54
N TRP A 240 -9.74 4.33 -2.85
CA TRP A 240 -11.05 4.66 -3.43
C TRP A 240 -11.41 6.15 -3.40
N ASP A 241 -10.69 7.01 -2.69
CA ASP A 241 -11.02 8.41 -2.44
C ASP A 241 -9.89 9.42 -2.72
N MET A 242 -8.74 8.93 -3.15
CA MET A 242 -7.50 9.71 -3.28
C MET A 242 -7.61 10.87 -4.28
N TRP A 243 -8.13 10.63 -5.47
CA TRP A 243 -7.99 11.53 -6.58
C TRP A 243 -9.25 12.31 -6.92
N ARG A 244 -9.11 13.61 -7.19
CA ARG A 244 -10.22 14.49 -7.57
C ARG A 244 -10.99 13.94 -8.78
N GLY A 245 -12.30 13.70 -8.57
CA GLY A 245 -13.19 13.20 -9.61
C GLY A 245 -13.09 11.69 -9.87
N MET A 246 -12.36 10.96 -9.02
CA MET A 246 -12.12 9.51 -9.12
C MET A 246 -12.50 8.77 -7.83
N THR A 247 -13.50 9.28 -7.11
CA THR A 247 -13.94 8.70 -5.84
C THR A 247 -14.97 7.60 -6.05
N SER A 248 -14.89 6.53 -5.26
CA SER A 248 -15.90 5.46 -5.17
C SER A 248 -16.39 5.32 -3.73
N ASP A 249 -17.54 4.67 -3.52
CA ASP A 249 -18.07 4.41 -2.16
C ASP A 249 -17.89 2.92 -1.80
N PRO A 250 -16.95 2.56 -0.89
CA PRO A 250 -16.67 1.17 -0.56
C PRO A 250 -17.84 0.47 0.17
N LYS A 251 -18.81 1.22 0.70
CA LYS A 251 -20.00 0.65 1.36
C LYS A 251 -20.86 -0.22 0.44
N VAL A 252 -20.77 0.02 -0.88
CA VAL A 252 -21.51 -0.80 -1.88
C VAL A 252 -21.07 -2.25 -1.84
N LEU A 253 -19.80 -2.52 -1.49
CA LEU A 253 -19.22 -3.87 -1.43
C LEU A 253 -19.96 -4.80 -0.47
N SER A 254 -20.58 -4.27 0.59
CA SER A 254 -21.36 -5.06 1.54
C SER A 254 -22.54 -5.82 0.93
N HIS A 255 -23.05 -5.39 -0.22
CA HIS A 255 -24.10 -6.08 -0.93
C HIS A 255 -23.55 -7.20 -1.83
N HIS A 256 -22.39 -6.97 -2.45
CA HIS A 256 -21.73 -7.94 -3.32
C HIS A 256 -21.18 -9.11 -2.50
N ALA A 257 -20.49 -8.85 -1.40
CA ALA A 257 -19.90 -9.85 -0.52
C ALA A 257 -20.89 -10.91 0.00
N LYS A 258 -22.19 -10.55 0.17
CA LYS A 258 -23.23 -11.48 0.67
C LYS A 258 -23.46 -12.74 -0.19
N SER A 259 -23.00 -12.75 -1.42
CA SER A 259 -23.19 -13.87 -2.34
C SER A 259 -21.98 -14.83 -2.37
N PHE A 260 -20.94 -14.52 -1.61
CA PHE A 260 -19.67 -15.23 -1.57
C PHE A 260 -19.42 -15.78 -0.15
N GLU A 261 -18.49 -16.74 -0.02
CA GLU A 261 -18.03 -17.27 1.26
C GLU A 261 -17.03 -16.30 1.90
N TYR A 262 -16.21 -15.67 1.07
CA TYR A 262 -15.25 -14.63 1.43
C TYR A 262 -15.52 -13.34 0.61
N PRO A 263 -15.15 -12.15 1.13
CA PRO A 263 -14.67 -11.94 2.49
C PRO A 263 -15.80 -12.15 3.51
N ARG A 264 -15.46 -12.62 4.72
CA ARG A 264 -16.43 -12.78 5.82
C ARG A 264 -16.85 -11.45 6.40
N GLU A 265 -15.92 -10.47 6.43
CA GLU A 265 -16.15 -9.12 6.92
C GLU A 265 -15.54 -8.07 5.99
N LEU A 266 -16.13 -6.87 5.98
CA LEU A 266 -15.56 -5.69 5.34
C LEU A 266 -15.01 -4.76 6.41
N GLU A 267 -13.71 -4.47 6.33
CA GLU A 267 -13.02 -3.51 7.17
C GLU A 267 -13.00 -2.16 6.46
N LEU A 268 -13.88 -1.25 6.84
CA LEU A 268 -13.95 0.08 6.23
C LEU A 268 -13.32 1.10 7.15
N VAL A 269 -12.17 1.59 6.76
CA VAL A 269 -11.34 2.53 7.54
C VAL A 269 -11.21 3.88 6.85
N GLU A 270 -10.96 4.91 7.64
CA GLU A 270 -10.51 6.22 7.19
C GLU A 270 -9.02 6.39 7.48
N ILE A 271 -8.37 7.41 6.87
CA ILE A 271 -6.95 7.68 7.09
C ILE A 271 -6.66 7.86 8.58
N GLY A 272 -5.62 7.21 9.07
CA GLY A 272 -5.21 7.23 10.46
C GLY A 272 -5.94 6.24 11.36
N ASP A 273 -7.00 5.57 10.86
CA ASP A 273 -7.61 4.47 11.61
C ASP A 273 -6.62 3.32 11.75
N ARG A 274 -6.72 2.65 12.90
CA ARG A 274 -5.96 1.47 13.24
C ARG A 274 -6.85 0.25 13.26
N VAL A 275 -6.36 -0.85 12.67
CA VAL A 275 -6.90 -2.21 12.82
C VAL A 275 -5.83 -3.10 13.42
N ASP A 276 -6.22 -4.21 14.04
CA ASP A 276 -5.30 -5.13 14.69
C ASP A 276 -5.49 -6.56 14.15
N LEU A 277 -4.35 -7.32 14.07
CA LEU A 277 -4.31 -8.77 13.92
C LEU A 277 -4.06 -9.41 15.26
#